data_f7276cf35c97d8e3a085506c3183c78c
#
_entry.id   f7276cf35c97d8e3a085506c3183c78c
#
_cell.length_a   1.000
_cell.length_b   1.000
_cell.length_c   1.000
_cell.angle_alpha   90.00
_cell.angle_beta   90.00
_cell.angle_gamma   90.00
#
_symmetry.space_group_name_H-M   'P 1'
#
loop_
_entity.id
_entity.type
_entity.pdbx_description
1 polymer ?
#
loop_
_entity_poly.entity_id
_entity_poly.type
_entity_poly.pdbx_seq_one_letter_code
_entity_poly.pdbx_strand_id
1 'polypeptide(L)'
;MGSEFVSFKPWLSNDSAFATHISYTSKEEQLTNVTNCTAIENGWVWNIPLWNNMGTGYCYSSDFVDDETAEKEFKKHLGTDDVDLQKIDIRHGRRKNAWVKNVVGVGLSYAFVEPLESTSLASTHLLISKLIEVLQRRKFNLTKFDIDGFNYSATQEITEARNFVSIHYYLSSRCDTPYWKYQTHEREFMHLDDTYPSSYMGITFSSWYKKILYQHSSEHVWDTNDRGVAYILAGMGHKPISEYYLNWFRQEHPDVDKYLDNVYAQWRQYVESISRYVKTLPTSYEFLKEHIYD
;
A
#
# COMPACT_ATOMS: atom_id res chain seq x y z
N MET A 1 -12.56 -18.23 16.92
CA MET A 1 -12.82 -18.94 15.65
C MET A 1 -12.01 -20.22 15.48
N GLY A 2 -10.91 -20.42 16.20
CA GLY A 2 -10.04 -21.60 16.05
C GLY A 2 -9.28 -21.69 14.71
N SER A 3 -9.28 -20.62 13.92
CA SER A 3 -8.51 -20.54 12.66
C SER A 3 -7.07 -20.16 12.97
N GLU A 4 -6.13 -20.90 12.38
CA GLU A 4 -4.69 -20.66 12.44
C GLU A 4 -4.35 -19.25 11.96
N PHE A 5 -3.32 -18.62 12.53
CA PHE A 5 -2.81 -17.33 12.08
C PHE A 5 -1.61 -17.54 11.16
N VAL A 6 -1.66 -16.91 9.99
CA VAL A 6 -0.60 -16.89 8.98
C VAL A 6 0.05 -15.51 9.03
N SER A 7 1.30 -15.43 9.48
CA SER A 7 2.06 -14.19 9.58
C SER A 7 2.53 -13.71 8.21
N PHE A 8 2.56 -12.38 8.03
CA PHE A 8 3.14 -11.74 6.86
C PHE A 8 4.57 -11.21 7.09
N LYS A 9 5.16 -11.49 8.25
CA LYS A 9 6.52 -11.02 8.59
C LYS A 9 7.58 -11.31 7.51
N PRO A 10 7.53 -12.42 6.76
CA PRO A 10 8.48 -12.66 5.66
C PRO A 10 8.38 -11.64 4.50
N TRP A 11 7.22 -11.02 4.30
CA TRP A 11 6.98 -10.03 3.24
C TRP A 11 6.99 -8.59 3.75
N LEU A 12 6.62 -8.39 5.03
CA LEU A 12 6.49 -7.10 5.69
C LEU A 12 7.22 -7.19 7.03
N SER A 13 8.37 -6.54 7.17
CA SER A 13 9.21 -6.68 8.36
C SER A 13 8.85 -5.71 9.49
N ASN A 14 8.10 -4.65 9.22
CA ASN A 14 7.72 -3.69 10.24
C ASN A 14 6.69 -4.27 11.20
N ASP A 15 7.10 -4.47 12.43
CA ASP A 15 6.29 -5.10 13.48
C ASP A 15 6.02 -4.18 14.67
N SER A 16 6.47 -2.94 14.59
CA SER A 16 6.35 -1.95 15.65
C SER A 16 6.07 -0.57 15.10
N ALA A 17 5.38 0.26 15.88
CA ALA A 17 5.25 1.67 15.58
C ALA A 17 5.20 2.53 16.85
N PHE A 18 5.61 3.80 16.71
CA PHE A 18 5.26 4.89 17.63
C PHE A 18 4.24 5.79 16.94
N ALA A 19 3.25 6.28 17.68
CA ALA A 19 2.25 7.21 17.18
C ALA A 19 2.07 8.39 18.13
N THR A 20 1.79 9.56 17.58
CA THR A 20 1.50 10.77 18.34
C THR A 20 0.66 11.77 17.52
N HIS A 21 0.31 12.86 18.14
CA HIS A 21 -0.28 14.03 17.50
C HIS A 21 0.57 15.26 17.79
N ILE A 22 0.92 16.02 16.76
CA ILE A 22 1.66 17.27 16.91
C ILE A 22 0.83 18.46 16.46
N SER A 23 1.01 19.60 17.09
CA SER A 23 0.36 20.84 16.70
C SER A 23 0.94 21.38 15.40
N TYR A 24 0.12 22.06 14.61
CA TYR A 24 0.58 22.81 13.45
C TYR A 24 1.42 24.02 13.87
N THR A 25 2.48 24.29 13.13
CA THR A 25 3.19 25.57 13.18
C THR A 25 2.49 26.62 12.30
N SER A 26 1.96 26.20 11.15
CA SER A 26 1.11 26.97 10.25
C SER A 26 0.01 26.04 9.73
N LYS A 27 -1.17 26.12 10.33
CA LYS A 27 -2.31 25.25 9.95
C LYS A 27 -2.74 25.48 8.51
N GLU A 28 -2.74 26.73 8.05
CA GLU A 28 -3.15 27.09 6.69
C GLU A 28 -2.26 26.43 5.62
N GLU A 29 -0.97 26.31 5.88
CA GLU A 29 0.00 25.70 4.96
C GLU A 29 0.09 24.19 5.10
N GLN A 30 -0.06 23.66 6.31
CA GLN A 30 0.18 22.25 6.62
C GLN A 30 -1.07 21.37 6.51
N LEU A 31 -2.27 21.96 6.59
CA LEU A 31 -3.52 21.24 6.44
C LEU A 31 -3.79 20.94 4.95
N THR A 32 -3.19 19.87 4.46
CA THR A 32 -3.35 19.37 3.09
C THR A 32 -4.32 18.20 3.05
N ASN A 33 -4.75 17.81 1.85
CA ASN A 33 -5.63 16.64 1.64
C ASN A 33 -4.87 15.37 1.29
N VAL A 34 -3.59 15.31 1.60
CA VAL A 34 -2.72 14.15 1.31
C VAL A 34 -2.04 13.65 2.58
N THR A 35 -1.84 12.35 2.67
CA THR A 35 -0.95 11.73 3.65
C THR A 35 0.46 11.70 3.08
N ASN A 36 1.42 12.21 3.86
CA ASN A 36 2.83 12.10 3.49
C ASN A 36 3.45 10.89 4.18
N CYS A 37 4.21 10.10 3.42
CA CYS A 37 5.00 9.00 3.92
C CYS A 37 6.48 9.27 3.64
N THR A 38 7.30 9.31 4.69
CA THR A 38 8.73 9.61 4.61
C THR A 38 9.55 8.42 5.07
N ALA A 39 10.41 7.89 4.21
CA ALA A 39 11.36 6.84 4.56
C ALA A 39 12.48 7.42 5.43
N ILE A 40 12.68 6.86 6.63
CA ILE A 40 13.78 7.21 7.54
C ILE A 40 14.68 6.01 7.79
N GLU A 41 15.53 6.00 8.80
CA GLU A 41 16.62 5.05 8.97
C GLU A 41 16.18 3.58 8.98
N ASN A 42 15.19 3.20 9.81
CA ASN A 42 14.78 1.82 10.00
C ASN A 42 13.29 1.56 9.73
N GLY A 43 12.68 2.40 8.87
CA GLY A 43 11.27 2.32 8.54
C GLY A 43 10.77 3.58 7.84
N TRP A 44 9.51 3.95 8.13
CA TRP A 44 8.88 5.11 7.51
C TRP A 44 7.90 5.82 8.46
N VAL A 45 7.80 7.12 8.29
CA VAL A 45 6.92 8.01 9.07
C VAL A 45 5.72 8.40 8.23
N TRP A 46 4.51 8.30 8.79
CA TRP A 46 3.31 8.90 8.20
C TRP A 46 3.01 10.25 8.83
N ASN A 47 2.46 11.16 8.04
CA ASN A 47 1.89 12.43 8.47
C ASN A 47 0.50 12.59 7.84
N ILE A 48 -0.53 12.62 8.69
CA ILE A 48 -1.94 12.73 8.30
C ILE A 48 -2.47 14.05 8.85
N PRO A 49 -2.70 15.06 7.99
CA PRO A 49 -3.28 16.32 8.41
C PRO A 49 -4.73 16.13 8.84
N LEU A 50 -5.02 16.43 10.10
CA LEU A 50 -6.37 16.47 10.69
C LEU A 50 -6.75 17.90 11.00
N TRP A 51 -8.04 18.19 11.20
CA TRP A 51 -8.47 19.56 11.47
C TRP A 51 -7.76 20.23 12.66
N ASN A 52 -7.53 19.50 13.75
CA ASN A 52 -6.97 20.09 14.97
C ASN A 52 -5.45 19.90 15.12
N ASN A 53 -4.89 18.91 14.46
CA ASN A 53 -3.48 18.53 14.62
C ASN A 53 -3.00 17.67 13.45
N MET A 54 -1.71 17.39 13.42
CA MET A 54 -1.10 16.39 12.54
C MET A 54 -1.02 15.06 13.29
N GLY A 55 -1.75 14.04 12.81
CA GLY A 55 -1.51 12.67 13.24
C GLY A 55 -0.25 12.14 12.59
N THR A 56 0.72 11.70 13.37
CA THR A 56 2.01 11.21 12.87
C THR A 56 2.46 9.97 13.61
N GLY A 57 3.27 9.14 12.94
CA GLY A 57 3.85 7.99 13.58
C GLY A 57 4.92 7.34 12.72
N TYR A 58 5.72 6.51 13.35
CA TYR A 58 6.86 5.83 12.78
C TYR A 58 6.67 4.32 12.83
N CYS A 59 6.50 3.67 11.66
CA CYS A 59 6.57 2.22 11.52
C CYS A 59 8.01 1.78 11.33
N TYR A 60 8.47 0.81 12.14
CA TYR A 60 9.82 0.27 12.09
C TYR A 60 9.86 -1.23 12.34
N SER A 61 11.01 -1.84 12.09
CA SER A 61 11.24 -3.26 12.30
C SER A 61 12.13 -3.50 13.52
N SER A 62 11.59 -4.24 14.51
CA SER A 62 12.33 -4.64 15.70
C SER A 62 13.51 -5.59 15.42
N ASP A 63 13.61 -6.14 14.22
CA ASP A 63 14.76 -6.93 13.79
C ASP A 63 16.00 -6.07 13.49
N PHE A 64 15.84 -4.74 13.30
CA PHE A 64 16.92 -3.82 12.91
C PHE A 64 17.19 -2.72 13.93
N VAL A 65 16.21 -2.37 14.73
CA VAL A 65 16.32 -1.26 15.70
C VAL A 65 15.51 -1.59 16.96
N ASP A 66 16.06 -1.30 18.13
CA ASP A 66 15.32 -1.38 19.38
C ASP A 66 14.40 -0.17 19.58
N ASP A 67 13.45 -0.30 20.51
CA ASP A 67 12.43 0.72 20.77
C ASP A 67 13.03 2.07 21.20
N GLU A 68 14.11 2.06 22.02
CA GLU A 68 14.75 3.27 22.51
C GLU A 68 15.41 4.05 21.37
N THR A 69 16.09 3.35 20.47
CA THR A 69 16.72 3.95 19.29
C THR A 69 15.67 4.43 18.28
N ALA A 70 14.62 3.65 18.05
CA ALA A 70 13.51 4.03 17.16
C ALA A 70 12.77 5.28 17.70
N GLU A 71 12.58 5.39 19.01
CA GLU A 71 12.02 6.59 19.63
C GLU A 71 12.88 7.83 19.36
N LYS A 72 14.20 7.70 19.53
CA LYS A 72 15.16 8.79 19.24
C LYS A 72 15.15 9.20 17.76
N GLU A 73 15.12 8.22 16.86
CA GLU A 73 15.00 8.48 15.41
C GLU A 73 13.72 9.25 15.08
N PHE A 74 12.61 8.85 15.68
CA PHE A 74 11.32 9.50 15.44
C PHE A 74 11.30 10.93 16.02
N LYS A 75 11.73 11.13 17.26
CA LYS A 75 11.86 12.47 17.87
C LYS A 75 12.76 13.39 17.06
N LYS A 76 13.91 12.88 16.60
CA LYS A 76 14.81 13.61 15.70
C LYS A 76 14.10 14.02 14.41
N HIS A 77 13.30 13.12 13.80
CA HIS A 77 12.52 13.42 12.60
C HIS A 77 11.45 14.49 12.86
N LEU A 78 10.78 14.45 14.02
CA LEU A 78 9.80 15.45 14.43
C LEU A 78 10.43 16.81 14.78
N GLY A 79 11.73 16.83 15.09
CA GLY A 79 12.44 18.04 15.51
C GLY A 79 12.12 18.48 16.94
N THR A 80 11.59 17.58 17.76
CA THR A 80 11.24 17.86 19.16
C THR A 80 11.32 16.61 20.02
N ASP A 81 11.76 16.77 21.26
CA ASP A 81 11.75 15.71 22.28
C ASP A 81 10.49 15.76 23.16
N ASP A 82 9.75 16.88 23.12
CA ASP A 82 8.56 17.12 23.93
C ASP A 82 7.30 16.56 23.21
N VAL A 83 7.24 15.25 23.11
CA VAL A 83 6.10 14.51 22.54
C VAL A 83 5.83 13.25 23.35
N ASP A 84 4.57 12.98 23.60
CA ASP A 84 4.10 11.72 24.18
C ASP A 84 3.90 10.71 23.07
N LEU A 85 4.66 9.60 23.09
CA LEU A 85 4.65 8.58 22.08
C LEU A 85 3.92 7.33 22.56
N GLN A 86 2.89 6.93 21.82
CA GLN A 86 2.21 5.66 22.04
C GLN A 86 2.91 4.56 21.25
N LYS A 87 3.45 3.55 21.95
CA LYS A 87 3.96 2.32 21.32
C LYS A 87 2.80 1.45 20.83
N ILE A 88 2.94 0.94 19.63
CA ILE A 88 1.97 0.03 18.99
C ILE A 88 2.73 -1.19 18.46
N ASP A 89 2.31 -2.39 18.89
CA ASP A 89 2.79 -3.63 18.32
C ASP A 89 1.97 -3.98 17.08
N ILE A 90 2.63 -4.16 15.95
CA ILE A 90 2.02 -4.47 14.66
C ILE A 90 2.07 -5.98 14.43
N ARG A 91 0.90 -6.60 14.39
CA ARG A 91 0.75 -8.02 14.05
C ARG A 91 0.09 -8.16 12.68
N HIS A 92 0.86 -7.96 11.62
CA HIS A 92 0.35 -8.20 10.27
C HIS A 92 0.29 -9.69 9.92
N GLY A 93 -0.75 -10.04 9.18
CA GLY A 93 -1.08 -11.41 8.83
C GLY A 93 -2.57 -11.61 8.68
N ARG A 94 -2.99 -12.86 8.53
CA ARG A 94 -4.41 -13.23 8.40
C ARG A 94 -4.72 -14.53 9.13
N ARG A 95 -5.98 -14.74 9.40
CA ARG A 95 -6.45 -16.10 9.72
C ARG A 95 -6.45 -16.95 8.45
N LYS A 96 -6.18 -18.24 8.58
CA LYS A 96 -6.20 -19.19 7.46
C LYS A 96 -7.54 -19.16 6.72
N ASN A 97 -8.63 -19.10 7.49
CA ASN A 97 -9.99 -18.97 6.99
C ASN A 97 -10.68 -17.77 7.65
N ALA A 98 -11.32 -16.94 6.82
CA ALA A 98 -12.16 -15.83 7.27
C ALA A 98 -13.52 -16.33 7.79
N TRP A 99 -14.07 -17.40 7.17
CA TRP A 99 -15.35 -18.00 7.54
C TRP A 99 -15.15 -19.41 8.09
N VAL A 100 -15.53 -19.61 9.34
CA VAL A 100 -15.47 -20.92 10.04
C VAL A 100 -16.81 -21.18 10.70
N LYS A 101 -17.48 -22.28 10.33
CA LYS A 101 -18.82 -22.63 10.80
C LYS A 101 -19.82 -21.48 10.55
N ASN A 102 -20.38 -20.91 11.61
CA ASN A 102 -21.32 -19.78 11.57
C ASN A 102 -20.70 -18.42 11.92
N VAL A 103 -19.37 -18.33 11.93
CA VAL A 103 -18.65 -17.10 12.29
C VAL A 103 -17.80 -16.63 11.12
N VAL A 104 -17.97 -15.37 10.73
CA VAL A 104 -17.15 -14.69 9.71
C VAL A 104 -16.33 -13.59 10.39
N GLY A 105 -15.02 -13.65 10.25
CA GLY A 105 -14.10 -12.58 10.63
C GLY A 105 -13.96 -11.58 9.49
N VAL A 106 -14.07 -10.29 9.79
CA VAL A 106 -13.80 -9.19 8.87
C VAL A 106 -12.93 -8.13 9.56
N GLY A 107 -12.24 -7.31 8.81
CA GLY A 107 -11.31 -6.32 9.35
C GLY A 107 -10.22 -6.99 10.21
N LEU A 108 -9.83 -6.36 11.31
CA LEU A 108 -8.76 -6.83 12.20
C LEU A 108 -9.02 -8.23 12.82
N SER A 109 -10.26 -8.68 12.86
CA SER A 109 -10.58 -10.04 13.35
C SER A 109 -10.17 -11.13 12.35
N TYR A 110 -10.03 -10.79 11.07
CA TYR A 110 -9.56 -11.69 10.02
C TYR A 110 -8.11 -11.43 9.65
N ALA A 111 -7.77 -10.20 9.26
CA ALA A 111 -6.47 -9.87 8.72
C ALA A 111 -6.07 -8.42 9.00
N PHE A 112 -4.78 -8.19 9.01
CA PHE A 112 -4.18 -6.86 9.00
C PHE A 112 -2.94 -6.84 8.10
N VAL A 113 -2.87 -5.82 7.26
CA VAL A 113 -1.67 -5.45 6.50
C VAL A 113 -1.19 -4.12 7.06
N GLU A 114 0.11 -3.88 7.10
CA GLU A 114 0.64 -2.61 7.61
C GLU A 114 0.01 -1.39 6.93
N PRO A 115 -0.03 -0.21 7.59
CA PRO A 115 -0.90 0.89 7.19
C PRO A 115 -0.41 1.72 6.01
N LEU A 116 0.70 1.39 5.34
CA LEU A 116 1.35 2.20 4.31
C LEU A 116 0.35 2.69 3.22
N GLU A 117 -0.56 1.82 2.79
CA GLU A 117 -1.56 2.12 1.76
C GLU A 117 -3.00 2.19 2.31
N SER A 118 -3.17 2.19 3.63
CA SER A 118 -4.48 2.28 4.29
C SER A 118 -5.53 1.27 3.79
N THR A 119 -5.10 0.11 3.32
CA THR A 119 -5.93 -0.90 2.63
C THR A 119 -6.97 -1.57 3.52
N SER A 120 -6.80 -1.53 4.85
CA SER A 120 -7.61 -2.32 5.79
C SER A 120 -9.11 -2.00 5.74
N LEU A 121 -9.51 -0.73 5.58
CA LEU A 121 -10.92 -0.34 5.47
C LEU A 121 -11.51 -0.77 4.12
N ALA A 122 -10.77 -0.58 3.03
CA ALA A 122 -11.21 -0.99 1.69
C ALA A 122 -11.42 -2.50 1.63
N SER A 123 -10.45 -3.30 2.09
CA SER A 123 -10.57 -4.76 2.16
C SER A 123 -11.73 -5.21 3.07
N THR A 124 -11.98 -4.51 4.19
CA THR A 124 -13.11 -4.79 5.06
C THR A 124 -14.44 -4.58 4.32
N HIS A 125 -14.61 -3.47 3.62
CA HIS A 125 -15.82 -3.17 2.83
C HIS A 125 -16.03 -4.18 1.71
N LEU A 126 -14.98 -4.57 1.00
CA LEU A 126 -15.04 -5.59 -0.05
C LEU A 126 -15.48 -6.95 0.50
N LEU A 127 -14.93 -7.37 1.64
CA LEU A 127 -15.32 -8.63 2.27
C LEU A 127 -16.76 -8.60 2.77
N ILE A 128 -17.23 -7.49 3.34
CA ILE A 128 -18.64 -7.33 3.75
C ILE A 128 -19.56 -7.40 2.53
N SER A 129 -19.22 -6.70 1.46
CA SER A 129 -20.01 -6.72 0.22
C SER A 129 -20.09 -8.12 -0.39
N LYS A 130 -18.97 -8.86 -0.45
CA LYS A 130 -18.93 -10.26 -0.89
C LYS A 130 -19.77 -11.17 0.02
N LEU A 131 -19.73 -10.97 1.33
CA LEU A 131 -20.55 -11.73 2.27
C LEU A 131 -22.04 -11.52 2.02
N ILE A 132 -22.46 -10.25 1.89
CA ILE A 132 -23.85 -9.89 1.58
C ILE A 132 -24.29 -10.54 0.27
N GLU A 133 -23.48 -10.45 -0.79
CA GLU A 133 -23.77 -11.07 -2.09
C GLU A 133 -23.99 -12.58 -1.96
N VAL A 134 -23.10 -13.29 -1.27
CA VAL A 134 -23.22 -14.75 -1.06
C VAL A 134 -24.52 -15.10 -0.31
N LEU A 135 -24.80 -14.38 0.78
CA LEU A 135 -26.01 -14.60 1.59
C LEU A 135 -27.30 -14.36 0.78
N GLN A 136 -27.35 -13.25 0.04
CA GLN A 136 -28.52 -12.90 -0.79
C GLN A 136 -28.73 -13.89 -1.94
N ARG A 137 -27.67 -14.20 -2.70
CA ARG A 137 -27.73 -15.14 -3.83
C ARG A 137 -28.22 -16.51 -3.40
N ARG A 138 -27.85 -16.97 -2.23
CA ARG A 138 -28.23 -18.26 -1.68
C ARG A 138 -29.51 -18.23 -0.84
N LYS A 139 -30.10 -17.06 -0.61
CA LYS A 139 -31.25 -16.87 0.28
C LYS A 139 -30.99 -17.52 1.65
N PHE A 140 -29.78 -17.36 2.17
CA PHE A 140 -29.28 -17.95 3.41
C PHE A 140 -29.18 -19.50 3.43
N ASN A 141 -29.39 -20.17 2.30
CA ASN A 141 -29.22 -21.62 2.19
C ASN A 141 -27.78 -21.93 1.71
N LEU A 142 -26.86 -21.87 2.63
CA LEU A 142 -25.42 -21.94 2.39
C LEU A 142 -24.93 -23.39 2.34
N THR A 143 -23.99 -23.64 1.45
CA THR A 143 -23.26 -24.90 1.33
C THR A 143 -21.80 -24.71 1.69
N LYS A 144 -21.09 -25.83 1.88
CA LYS A 144 -19.62 -25.78 2.08
C LYS A 144 -18.91 -25.08 0.90
N PHE A 145 -19.40 -25.26 -0.33
CA PHE A 145 -18.82 -24.60 -1.51
C PHE A 145 -18.90 -23.08 -1.42
N ASP A 146 -19.96 -22.51 -0.89
CA ASP A 146 -20.10 -21.05 -0.72
C ASP A 146 -19.14 -20.52 0.32
N ILE A 147 -18.95 -21.26 1.44
CA ILE A 147 -17.99 -20.93 2.50
C ILE A 147 -16.55 -21.01 1.97
N ASP A 148 -16.21 -22.07 1.26
CA ASP A 148 -14.88 -22.24 0.67
C ASP A 148 -14.59 -21.16 -0.37
N GLY A 149 -15.56 -20.83 -1.21
CA GLY A 149 -15.45 -19.74 -2.20
C GLY A 149 -15.25 -18.37 -1.56
N PHE A 150 -15.95 -18.09 -0.46
CA PHE A 150 -15.72 -16.86 0.32
C PHE A 150 -14.32 -16.83 0.93
N ASN A 151 -13.87 -17.91 1.56
CA ASN A 151 -12.53 -18.03 2.14
C ASN A 151 -11.44 -17.85 1.08
N TYR A 152 -11.63 -18.41 -0.10
CA TYR A 152 -10.75 -18.21 -1.23
C TYR A 152 -10.65 -16.72 -1.61
N SER A 153 -11.79 -16.07 -1.85
CA SER A 153 -11.84 -14.66 -2.22
C SER A 153 -11.21 -13.75 -1.15
N ALA A 154 -11.48 -14.03 0.12
CA ALA A 154 -10.90 -13.28 1.25
C ALA A 154 -9.38 -13.43 1.30
N THR A 155 -8.88 -14.64 1.03
CA THR A 155 -7.43 -14.91 0.97
C THR A 155 -6.76 -14.15 -0.17
N GLN A 156 -7.38 -14.14 -1.36
CA GLN A 156 -6.87 -13.41 -2.53
C GLN A 156 -6.74 -11.92 -2.23
N GLU A 157 -7.81 -11.31 -1.74
CA GLU A 157 -7.88 -9.87 -1.41
C GLU A 157 -6.73 -9.43 -0.50
N ILE A 158 -6.55 -10.15 0.61
CA ILE A 158 -5.51 -9.79 1.60
C ILE A 158 -4.10 -10.12 1.10
N THR A 159 -3.95 -11.16 0.28
CA THR A 159 -2.66 -11.50 -0.33
C THR A 159 -2.24 -10.45 -1.34
N GLU A 160 -3.16 -9.96 -2.16
CA GLU A 160 -2.91 -8.86 -3.09
C GLU A 160 -2.56 -7.56 -2.37
N ALA A 161 -3.28 -7.21 -1.30
CA ALA A 161 -2.95 -6.06 -0.47
C ALA A 161 -1.54 -6.19 0.16
N ARG A 162 -1.18 -7.37 0.70
CA ARG A 162 0.18 -7.64 1.19
C ARG A 162 1.23 -7.44 0.10
N ASN A 163 1.00 -8.01 -1.08
CA ASN A 163 1.94 -7.92 -2.19
C ASN A 163 2.10 -6.48 -2.67
N PHE A 164 1.01 -5.74 -2.73
CA PHE A 164 1.03 -4.33 -3.11
C PHE A 164 1.85 -3.49 -2.13
N VAL A 165 1.69 -3.68 -0.84
CA VAL A 165 2.55 -3.00 0.16
C VAL A 165 4.00 -3.45 0.04
N SER A 166 4.26 -4.73 -0.19
CA SER A 166 5.62 -5.28 -0.29
C SER A 166 6.43 -4.67 -1.44
N ILE A 167 5.80 -4.33 -2.57
CA ILE A 167 6.54 -3.73 -3.70
C ILE A 167 7.07 -2.33 -3.41
N HIS A 168 6.48 -1.58 -2.49
CA HIS A 168 6.99 -0.26 -2.10
C HIS A 168 8.40 -0.39 -1.49
N TYR A 169 8.61 -1.42 -0.68
CA TYR A 169 9.92 -1.71 -0.11
C TYR A 169 10.88 -2.27 -1.15
N TYR A 170 10.43 -3.26 -1.90
CA TYR A 170 11.25 -3.95 -2.89
C TYR A 170 11.78 -3.01 -3.99
N LEU A 171 10.96 -2.06 -4.44
CA LEU A 171 11.30 -1.10 -5.48
C LEU A 171 11.97 0.18 -4.96
N SER A 172 12.14 0.32 -3.64
CA SER A 172 12.83 1.48 -3.08
C SER A 172 14.26 1.57 -3.60
N SER A 173 14.71 2.78 -3.89
CA SER A 173 16.11 3.04 -4.27
C SER A 173 17.04 3.17 -3.06
N ARG A 174 16.52 3.13 -1.83
CA ARG A 174 17.32 3.23 -0.61
C ARG A 174 18.04 1.92 -0.31
N CYS A 175 19.35 2.04 -0.02
CA CYS A 175 20.20 0.93 0.44
C CYS A 175 21.27 1.44 1.43
N ASP A 176 21.01 2.57 2.06
CA ASP A 176 21.95 3.32 2.91
C ASP A 176 22.01 2.80 4.35
N THR A 177 21.01 2.05 4.80
CA THR A 177 20.98 1.42 6.11
C THR A 177 20.84 -0.10 6.01
N PRO A 178 21.17 -0.87 7.08
CA PRO A 178 20.94 -2.33 7.10
C PRO A 178 19.48 -2.69 6.83
N TYR A 179 18.51 -1.92 7.38
CA TYR A 179 17.09 -2.10 7.13
C TYR A 179 16.74 -1.97 5.64
N TRP A 180 17.12 -0.85 4.99
CA TRP A 180 16.80 -0.61 3.58
C TRP A 180 17.53 -1.56 2.65
N LYS A 181 18.78 -1.91 2.97
CA LYS A 181 19.54 -2.92 2.22
C LYS A 181 18.85 -4.29 2.25
N TYR A 182 18.37 -4.70 3.41
CA TYR A 182 17.58 -5.93 3.54
C TYR A 182 16.31 -5.87 2.70
N GLN A 183 15.54 -4.77 2.78
CA GLN A 183 14.27 -4.62 2.06
C GLN A 183 14.44 -4.70 0.54
N THR A 184 15.53 -4.15 0.00
CA THR A 184 15.71 -3.95 -1.45
C THR A 184 16.60 -5.01 -2.11
N HIS A 185 17.58 -5.58 -1.41
CA HIS A 185 18.61 -6.43 -1.99
C HIS A 185 18.71 -7.83 -1.37
N GLU A 186 18.52 -7.95 -0.07
CA GLU A 186 18.76 -9.20 0.64
C GLU A 186 17.52 -10.06 0.77
N ARG A 187 16.34 -9.45 0.68
CA ARG A 187 15.07 -10.15 0.78
C ARG A 187 14.74 -10.84 -0.52
N GLU A 188 14.73 -12.16 -0.50
CA GLU A 188 14.36 -12.98 -1.65
C GLU A 188 12.84 -13.08 -1.84
N PHE A 189 12.15 -11.95 -2.04
CA PHE A 189 10.69 -11.92 -2.24
C PHE A 189 10.20 -12.88 -3.32
N MET A 190 11.00 -13.07 -4.37
CA MET A 190 10.63 -13.89 -5.51
C MET A 190 10.57 -15.39 -5.19
N HIS A 191 11.22 -15.81 -4.10
CA HIS A 191 11.32 -17.22 -3.70
C HIS A 191 10.54 -17.54 -2.42
N LEU A 192 10.18 -16.52 -1.62
CA LEU A 192 9.48 -16.72 -0.35
C LEU A 192 8.16 -17.49 -0.52
N ASP A 193 7.44 -17.21 -1.59
CA ASP A 193 6.14 -17.82 -1.82
C ASP A 193 6.20 -19.30 -2.17
N ASP A 194 7.29 -19.75 -2.83
CA ASP A 194 7.45 -21.16 -3.24
C ASP A 194 7.78 -22.08 -2.05
N THR A 195 8.32 -21.50 -0.98
CA THR A 195 8.76 -22.24 0.22
C THR A 195 7.77 -22.11 1.38
N TYR A 196 6.86 -21.13 1.34
CA TYR A 196 5.92 -20.85 2.43
C TYR A 196 4.56 -21.50 2.19
N PRO A 197 4.02 -22.24 3.17
CA PRO A 197 2.69 -22.86 3.07
C PRO A 197 1.54 -21.87 2.92
N SER A 198 1.83 -20.56 3.05
CA SER A 198 0.88 -19.47 2.88
C SER A 198 0.63 -19.06 1.43
N SER A 199 1.37 -19.61 0.47
CA SER A 199 1.04 -19.49 -0.96
C SER A 199 -0.18 -20.35 -1.27
N TYR A 200 -1.30 -20.01 -0.61
CA TYR A 200 -2.54 -20.73 -0.77
C TYR A 200 -3.02 -20.56 -2.22
N MET A 201 -3.19 -21.69 -2.91
CA MET A 201 -3.65 -21.78 -4.30
C MET A 201 -2.73 -21.20 -5.40
N GLY A 202 -1.41 -21.19 -5.19
CA GLY A 202 -0.46 -20.88 -6.25
C GLY A 202 -0.32 -19.39 -6.60
N ILE A 203 -0.87 -18.49 -5.78
CA ILE A 203 -0.60 -17.05 -5.91
C ILE A 203 0.65 -16.74 -5.12
N THR A 204 1.76 -16.86 -5.79
CA THR A 204 3.05 -16.46 -5.25
C THR A 204 3.30 -14.96 -5.51
N PHE A 205 4.12 -14.31 -4.69
CA PHE A 205 4.57 -12.95 -4.98
C PHE A 205 5.23 -12.88 -6.35
N SER A 206 6.05 -13.87 -6.68
CA SER A 206 6.72 -14.00 -7.97
C SER A 206 5.72 -14.07 -9.14
N SER A 207 4.68 -14.89 -9.03
CA SER A 207 3.67 -15.00 -10.09
C SER A 207 2.84 -13.73 -10.23
N TRP A 208 2.49 -13.08 -9.11
CA TRP A 208 1.78 -11.80 -9.09
C TRP A 208 2.63 -10.68 -9.70
N TYR A 209 3.90 -10.56 -9.29
CA TYR A 209 4.83 -9.56 -9.81
C TYR A 209 5.10 -9.76 -11.31
N LYS A 210 5.32 -11.01 -11.75
CA LYS A 210 5.47 -11.33 -13.16
C LYS A 210 4.22 -11.00 -13.96
N LYS A 211 3.04 -11.34 -13.45
CA LYS A 211 1.78 -10.97 -14.10
C LYS A 211 1.70 -9.46 -14.33
N ILE A 212 2.02 -8.66 -13.32
CA ILE A 212 2.04 -7.21 -13.41
C ILE A 212 3.07 -6.73 -14.44
N LEU A 213 4.30 -7.23 -14.38
CA LEU A 213 5.34 -6.88 -15.36
C LEU A 213 4.96 -7.22 -16.78
N TYR A 214 4.34 -8.40 -16.99
CA TYR A 214 3.92 -8.82 -18.33
C TYR A 214 2.64 -8.12 -18.81
N GLN A 215 1.73 -7.76 -17.93
CA GLN A 215 0.53 -7.00 -18.29
C GLN A 215 0.89 -5.59 -18.75
N HIS A 216 1.97 -4.99 -18.20
CA HIS A 216 2.45 -3.69 -18.65
C HIS A 216 3.08 -3.70 -20.06
N SER A 217 3.27 -4.87 -20.66
CA SER A 217 3.71 -5.02 -22.06
C SER A 217 2.55 -5.26 -23.04
N SER A 218 1.30 -5.31 -22.57
CA SER A 218 0.11 -5.57 -23.40
C SER A 218 -0.85 -4.37 -23.43
N GLU A 219 -1.68 -4.27 -24.46
CA GLU A 219 -2.65 -3.18 -24.67
C GLU A 219 -3.70 -3.03 -23.55
N HIS A 220 -3.76 -3.98 -22.60
CA HIS A 220 -4.70 -3.99 -21.49
C HIS A 220 -4.12 -3.47 -20.16
N VAL A 221 -3.02 -2.74 -20.21
CA VAL A 221 -2.26 -2.16 -19.09
C VAL A 221 -3.10 -1.30 -18.12
N TRP A 222 -4.27 -0.87 -18.55
CA TRP A 222 -5.06 0.13 -17.84
C TRP A 222 -6.31 -0.43 -17.16
N ASP A 223 -6.36 -1.73 -16.92
CA ASP A 223 -7.43 -2.29 -16.10
C ASP A 223 -7.40 -1.66 -14.71
N THR A 224 -8.57 -1.29 -14.22
CA THR A 224 -8.76 -0.43 -13.04
C THR A 224 -8.13 -0.96 -11.75
N ASN A 225 -7.85 -2.25 -11.68
CA ASN A 225 -7.28 -2.90 -10.50
C ASN A 225 -5.75 -2.76 -10.39
N ASP A 226 -5.05 -2.51 -11.49
CA ASP A 226 -3.57 -2.45 -11.52
C ASP A 226 -3.00 -1.02 -11.54
N ARG A 227 -3.86 0.01 -11.55
CA ARG A 227 -3.42 1.43 -11.63
C ARG A 227 -2.50 1.83 -10.48
N GLY A 228 -2.79 1.40 -9.27
CA GLY A 228 -1.94 1.68 -8.11
C GLY A 228 -0.52 1.18 -8.31
N VAL A 229 -0.37 -0.06 -8.80
CA VAL A 229 0.94 -0.67 -9.06
C VAL A 229 1.70 0.10 -10.14
N ALA A 230 1.05 0.50 -11.23
CA ALA A 230 1.68 1.29 -12.29
C ALA A 230 2.25 2.62 -11.78
N TYR A 231 1.52 3.30 -10.89
CA TYR A 231 1.99 4.54 -10.27
C TYR A 231 3.20 4.30 -9.36
N ILE A 232 3.20 3.23 -8.57
CA ILE A 232 4.34 2.88 -7.70
C ILE A 232 5.57 2.52 -8.56
N LEU A 233 5.40 1.68 -9.59
CA LEU A 233 6.49 1.34 -10.52
C LEU A 233 7.09 2.60 -11.15
N ALA A 234 6.25 3.49 -11.67
CA ALA A 234 6.69 4.74 -12.29
C ALA A 234 7.37 5.68 -11.28
N GLY A 235 6.76 5.86 -10.09
CA GLY A 235 7.30 6.71 -9.02
C GLY A 235 8.64 6.21 -8.48
N MET A 236 8.84 4.90 -8.43
CA MET A 236 10.12 4.27 -8.03
C MET A 236 11.13 4.18 -9.17
N GLY A 237 10.82 4.72 -10.36
CA GLY A 237 11.71 4.71 -11.51
C GLY A 237 11.92 3.33 -12.15
N HIS A 238 11.03 2.37 -11.84
CA HIS A 238 11.11 1.03 -12.42
C HIS A 238 10.72 1.04 -13.89
N LYS A 239 11.61 0.53 -14.74
CA LYS A 239 11.38 0.38 -16.18
C LYS A 239 11.04 -1.07 -16.49
N PRO A 240 9.75 -1.43 -16.68
CA PRO A 240 9.34 -2.82 -16.92
C PRO A 240 9.76 -3.37 -18.28
N ILE A 241 10.13 -2.48 -19.21
CA ILE A 241 10.47 -2.84 -20.59
C ILE A 241 11.99 -2.71 -20.76
N SER A 242 12.65 -3.76 -21.26
CA SER A 242 14.08 -3.70 -21.57
C SER A 242 14.36 -2.72 -22.71
N GLU A 243 15.54 -2.10 -22.70
CA GLU A 243 15.98 -1.24 -23.80
C GLU A 243 16.04 -2.00 -25.14
N TYR A 244 16.35 -3.28 -25.10
CA TYR A 244 16.32 -4.14 -26.28
C TYR A 244 14.92 -4.20 -26.89
N TYR A 245 13.86 -4.40 -26.09
CA TYR A 245 12.49 -4.43 -26.57
C TYR A 245 12.03 -3.06 -27.10
N LEU A 246 12.40 -1.97 -26.42
CA LEU A 246 12.08 -0.62 -26.88
C LEU A 246 12.74 -0.31 -28.23
N ASN A 247 13.98 -0.73 -28.43
CA ASN A 247 14.71 -0.54 -29.69
C ASN A 247 14.10 -1.39 -30.81
N TRP A 248 13.74 -2.65 -30.52
CA TRP A 248 13.01 -3.49 -31.46
C TRP A 248 11.64 -2.87 -31.82
N PHE A 249 10.87 -2.44 -30.83
CA PHE A 249 9.56 -1.83 -31.05
C PHE A 249 9.64 -0.55 -31.90
N ARG A 250 10.68 0.28 -31.69
CA ARG A 250 10.93 1.45 -32.53
C ARG A 250 11.27 1.11 -33.98
N GLN A 251 11.97 0.00 -34.21
CA GLN A 251 12.26 -0.47 -35.55
C GLN A 251 11.01 -0.92 -36.30
N GLU A 252 10.12 -1.66 -35.61
CA GLU A 252 8.84 -2.11 -36.17
C GLU A 252 7.79 -0.99 -36.30
N HIS A 253 7.92 0.09 -35.51
CA HIS A 253 7.02 1.22 -35.47
C HIS A 253 7.79 2.56 -35.61
N PRO A 254 8.26 2.95 -36.78
CA PRO A 254 9.11 4.13 -36.98
C PRO A 254 8.49 5.45 -36.51
N ASP A 255 7.15 5.55 -36.50
CA ASP A 255 6.41 6.75 -36.07
C ASP A 255 6.14 6.81 -34.56
N VAL A 256 6.60 5.82 -33.78
CA VAL A 256 6.26 5.73 -32.36
C VAL A 256 6.76 6.91 -31.56
N ASP A 257 7.98 7.41 -31.82
CA ASP A 257 8.54 8.55 -31.11
C ASP A 257 7.70 9.83 -31.40
N LYS A 258 7.27 10.05 -32.64
CA LYS A 258 6.36 11.14 -32.99
C LYS A 258 4.98 11.02 -32.29
N TYR A 259 4.46 9.80 -32.18
CA TYR A 259 3.24 9.52 -31.43
C TYR A 259 3.43 9.85 -29.94
N LEU A 260 4.53 9.40 -29.34
CA LEU A 260 4.87 9.69 -27.95
C LEU A 260 5.04 11.18 -27.69
N ASP A 261 5.71 11.92 -28.58
CA ASP A 261 5.85 13.36 -28.49
C ASP A 261 4.50 14.09 -28.47
N ASN A 262 3.54 13.64 -29.29
CA ASN A 262 2.18 14.16 -29.27
C ASN A 262 1.46 13.86 -27.96
N VAL A 263 1.57 12.63 -27.45
CA VAL A 263 0.98 12.23 -26.15
C VAL A 263 1.58 13.07 -25.03
N TYR A 264 2.90 13.26 -25.01
CA TYR A 264 3.56 14.12 -24.01
C TYR A 264 3.14 15.59 -24.11
N ALA A 265 2.95 16.11 -25.34
CA ALA A 265 2.48 17.48 -25.54
C ALA A 265 1.05 17.66 -25.00
N GLN A 266 0.15 16.73 -25.32
CA GLN A 266 -1.23 16.73 -24.80
C GLN A 266 -1.26 16.59 -23.27
N TRP A 267 -0.45 15.70 -22.72
CA TRP A 267 -0.33 15.52 -21.26
C TRP A 267 0.16 16.80 -20.57
N ARG A 268 1.18 17.46 -21.10
CA ARG A 268 1.66 18.76 -20.58
C ARG A 268 0.58 19.82 -20.59
N GLN A 269 -0.15 19.97 -21.71
CA GLN A 269 -1.27 20.91 -21.81
C GLN A 269 -2.37 20.60 -20.77
N TYR A 270 -2.67 19.31 -20.58
CA TYR A 270 -3.62 18.87 -19.57
C TYR A 270 -3.15 19.23 -18.16
N VAL A 271 -1.89 18.92 -17.80
CA VAL A 271 -1.30 19.24 -16.49
C VAL A 271 -1.28 20.77 -16.25
N GLU A 272 -0.93 21.58 -17.26
CA GLU A 272 -0.99 23.03 -17.16
C GLU A 272 -2.43 23.55 -16.96
N SER A 273 -3.39 22.95 -17.63
CA SER A 273 -4.81 23.31 -17.47
C SER A 273 -5.32 23.01 -16.06
N ILE A 274 -4.99 21.82 -15.54
CA ILE A 274 -5.31 21.42 -14.16
C ILE A 274 -4.62 22.35 -13.16
N SER A 275 -3.33 22.63 -13.35
CA SER A 275 -2.57 23.54 -12.47
C SER A 275 -3.17 24.95 -12.41
N ARG A 276 -3.69 25.43 -13.54
CA ARG A 276 -4.42 26.72 -13.57
C ARG A 276 -5.76 26.63 -12.83
N TYR A 277 -6.50 25.56 -13.06
CA TYR A 277 -7.79 25.34 -12.39
C TYR A 277 -7.63 25.19 -10.88
N VAL A 278 -6.68 24.40 -10.41
CA VAL A 278 -6.41 24.21 -8.97
C VAL A 278 -6.12 25.52 -8.26
N LYS A 279 -5.46 26.48 -8.90
CA LYS A 279 -5.20 27.81 -8.33
C LYS A 279 -6.47 28.66 -8.11
N THR A 280 -7.59 28.27 -8.70
CA THR A 280 -8.89 28.96 -8.51
C THR A 280 -9.75 28.29 -7.44
N LEU A 281 -9.33 27.16 -6.90
CA LEU A 281 -10.03 26.45 -5.84
C LEU A 281 -9.52 26.92 -4.48
N PRO A 282 -10.39 26.85 -3.45
CA PRO A 282 -9.95 27.10 -2.09
C PRO A 282 -8.94 26.04 -1.65
N THR A 283 -8.05 26.41 -0.75
CA THR A 283 -7.21 25.43 -0.04
C THR A 283 -8.05 24.47 0.78
N SER A 284 -7.50 23.34 1.20
CA SER A 284 -8.17 22.42 2.12
C SER A 284 -8.60 23.13 3.43
N TYR A 285 -7.76 24.02 3.93
CA TYR A 285 -8.05 24.81 5.12
C TYR A 285 -9.24 25.74 4.91
N GLU A 286 -9.24 26.55 3.85
CA GLU A 286 -10.31 27.48 3.53
C GLU A 286 -11.64 26.76 3.34
N PHE A 287 -11.65 25.67 2.55
CA PHE A 287 -12.85 24.87 2.30
C PHE A 287 -13.42 24.26 3.59
N LEU A 288 -12.60 23.61 4.40
CA LEU A 288 -13.03 22.97 5.62
C LEU A 288 -13.51 23.99 6.66
N LYS A 289 -12.83 25.13 6.74
CA LYS A 289 -13.23 26.23 7.61
C LYS A 289 -14.61 26.76 7.23
N GLU A 290 -14.82 27.06 5.96
CA GLU A 290 -16.08 27.67 5.49
C GLU A 290 -17.28 26.72 5.53
N HIS A 291 -17.08 25.41 5.29
CA HIS A 291 -18.19 24.50 5.04
C HIS A 291 -18.41 23.44 6.11
N ILE A 292 -17.46 23.20 6.97
CA ILE A 292 -17.51 22.08 7.92
C ILE A 292 -17.32 22.51 9.38
N TYR A 293 -16.41 23.46 9.65
CA TYR A 293 -15.92 23.73 11.01
C TYR A 293 -16.13 25.15 11.50
N ASP A 294 -16.85 26.00 10.78
CA ASP A 294 -17.29 27.34 11.25
C ASP A 294 -18.64 27.31 11.93
#